data_fc9441ae4d713c5dbdf1b05ab85faee3
#
_entry.id   fc9441ae4d713c5dbdf1b05ab85faee3
#
_cell.length_a   1.000
_cell.length_b   1.000
_cell.length_c   1.000
_cell.angle_alpha   90.00
_cell.angle_beta   90.00
_cell.angle_gamma   90.00
#
_symmetry.space_group_name_H-M   'P 1'
#
loop_
_entity.id
_entity.type
_entity.pdbx_description
1 polymer ?
#
loop_
_entity_poly.entity_id
_entity_poly.type
_entity_poly.pdbx_seq_one_letter_code
_entity_poly.pdbx_strand_id
1 'polypeptide(L)'
;MVSVEHWAERLKGKIYSGGVLAVLLYGCESWCLTAESISRLHNWHNKRIREMCRVTICQSFVHQISSACLQKRTDVFSIEHYLASRTLLWAGHVAPMPRSRLPKRPMLSWVHEPRIAGGQEMTCGRSLERHLKYFGLVDDGGKAITFSEWATLAQDCAGWLKLVTKAPLNIGKPQLRPPRCDTRATPEEKRRFLARRAQETERRRALFNAETDAETT
;
A
#
# COMPACT_ATOMS: atom_id res chain seq x y z
N MET A 1 29.34 -5.19 9.55
CA MET A 1 28.97 -4.62 10.87
C MET A 1 27.73 -3.75 10.67
N VAL A 2 26.57 -4.11 11.22
CA VAL A 2 25.34 -3.32 11.13
C VAL A 2 25.46 -2.21 12.16
N SER A 3 25.32 -0.94 11.73
CA SER A 3 25.46 0.22 12.64
C SER A 3 24.36 0.23 13.69
N VAL A 4 24.65 0.77 14.88
CA VAL A 4 23.69 0.91 16.00
C VAL A 4 22.43 1.67 15.55
N GLU A 5 22.56 2.64 14.64
CA GLU A 5 21.45 3.40 14.07
C GLU A 5 20.48 2.51 13.28
N HIS A 6 20.99 1.55 12.54
CA HIS A 6 20.17 0.62 11.76
C HIS A 6 19.33 -0.31 12.65
N TRP A 7 19.88 -0.74 13.78
CA TRP A 7 19.13 -1.49 14.80
C TRP A 7 17.99 -0.65 15.39
N ALA A 8 18.24 0.64 15.67
CA ALA A 8 17.23 1.53 16.18
C ALA A 8 16.09 1.76 15.19
N GLU A 9 16.36 1.85 13.89
CA GLU A 9 15.33 2.00 12.85
C GLU A 9 14.46 0.75 12.72
N ARG A 10 15.04 -0.43 12.73
CA ARG A 10 14.31 -1.70 12.71
C ARG A 10 13.44 -1.90 13.95
N LEU A 11 13.93 -1.54 15.12
CA LEU A 11 13.15 -1.59 16.35
C LEU A 11 11.94 -0.66 16.29
N LYS A 12 12.13 0.57 15.80
CA LYS A 12 11.01 1.51 15.56
C LYS A 12 10.01 0.94 14.55
N GLY A 13 10.47 0.29 13.49
CA GLY A 13 9.62 -0.38 12.51
C GLY A 13 8.78 -1.49 13.12
N LYS A 14 9.35 -2.32 13.99
CA LYS A 14 8.62 -3.37 14.73
C LYS A 14 7.55 -2.79 15.65
N ILE A 15 7.89 -1.74 16.42
CA ILE A 15 6.92 -1.06 17.30
C ILE A 15 5.80 -0.43 16.46
N TYR A 16 6.14 0.19 15.34
CA TYR A 16 5.18 0.79 14.42
C TYR A 16 4.24 -0.26 13.81
N SER A 17 4.77 -1.36 13.31
CA SER A 17 3.95 -2.43 12.70
C SER A 17 3.10 -3.18 13.72
N GLY A 18 3.64 -3.49 14.90
CA GLY A 18 2.92 -4.22 15.94
C GLY A 18 1.93 -3.36 16.75
N GLY A 19 2.18 -2.07 16.88
CA GLY A 19 1.32 -1.14 17.60
C GLY A 19 0.44 -0.30 16.68
N VAL A 20 1.05 0.64 15.99
CA VAL A 20 0.31 1.67 15.22
C VAL A 20 -0.48 1.06 14.06
N LEU A 21 0.17 0.20 13.25
CA LEU A 21 -0.52 -0.43 12.12
C LEU A 21 -1.53 -1.47 12.57
N ALA A 22 -1.31 -2.16 13.69
CA ALA A 22 -2.28 -3.11 14.23
C ALA A 22 -3.61 -2.42 14.58
N VAL A 23 -3.53 -1.24 15.21
CA VAL A 23 -4.71 -0.43 15.56
C VAL A 23 -5.33 0.21 14.32
N LEU A 24 -4.51 0.83 13.46
CA LEU A 24 -4.98 1.50 12.24
C LEU A 24 -5.75 0.54 11.32
N LEU A 25 -5.23 -0.66 11.12
CA LEU A 25 -5.78 -1.64 10.19
C LEU A 25 -6.77 -2.62 10.84
N TYR A 26 -7.23 -2.33 12.04
CA TYR A 26 -8.25 -3.15 12.68
C TYR A 26 -9.54 -3.15 11.85
N GLY A 27 -10.03 -4.34 11.49
CA GLY A 27 -11.23 -4.50 10.66
C GLY A 27 -11.08 -4.07 9.20
N CYS A 28 -9.86 -3.87 8.70
CA CYS A 28 -9.62 -3.44 7.32
C CYS A 28 -10.07 -4.45 6.26
N GLU A 29 -10.34 -5.68 6.66
CA GLU A 29 -10.87 -6.76 5.81
C GLU A 29 -12.23 -6.39 5.20
N SER A 30 -13.01 -5.56 5.91
CA SER A 30 -14.31 -5.06 5.45
C SER A 30 -14.22 -3.78 4.62
N TRP A 31 -13.05 -3.17 4.48
CA TRP A 31 -12.91 -1.90 3.80
C TRP A 31 -12.95 -2.05 2.28
N CYS A 32 -13.80 -1.28 1.65
CA CYS A 32 -13.88 -1.14 0.19
C CYS A 32 -13.23 0.19 -0.23
N LEU A 33 -11.91 0.26 -0.13
CA LEU A 33 -11.15 1.49 -0.34
C LEU A 33 -11.09 1.87 -1.82
N THR A 34 -11.40 3.14 -2.10
CA THR A 34 -11.15 3.76 -3.41
C THR A 34 -9.64 3.97 -3.63
N ALA A 35 -9.24 4.20 -4.89
CA ALA A 35 -7.85 4.50 -5.22
C ALA A 35 -7.33 5.74 -4.47
N GLU A 36 -8.18 6.76 -4.31
CA GLU A 36 -7.85 7.97 -3.54
C GLU A 36 -7.59 7.67 -2.06
N SER A 37 -8.46 6.87 -1.42
CA SER A 37 -8.30 6.48 -0.03
C SER A 37 -7.01 5.69 0.21
N ILE A 38 -6.67 4.78 -0.71
CA ILE A 38 -5.41 4.03 -0.67
C ILE A 38 -4.22 4.99 -0.82
N SER A 39 -4.30 5.96 -1.75
CA SER A 39 -3.25 6.95 -1.95
C SER A 39 -3.03 7.81 -0.70
N ARG A 40 -4.10 8.23 -0.01
CA ARG A 40 -4.02 8.97 1.25
C ARG A 40 -3.33 8.13 2.35
N LEU A 41 -3.70 6.87 2.51
CA LEU A 41 -3.07 5.94 3.45
C LEU A 41 -1.59 5.71 3.11
N HIS A 42 -1.26 5.52 1.83
CA HIS A 42 0.10 5.35 1.35
C HIS A 42 0.98 6.57 1.67
N ASN A 43 0.47 7.78 1.40
CA ASN A 43 1.18 9.02 1.69
C ASN A 43 1.42 9.20 3.20
N TRP A 44 0.40 8.91 4.02
CA TRP A 44 0.52 8.96 5.47
C TRP A 44 1.55 7.95 5.98
N HIS A 45 1.48 6.70 5.53
CA HIS A 45 2.40 5.63 5.90
C HIS A 45 3.86 5.98 5.54
N ASN A 46 4.11 6.42 4.32
CA ASN A 46 5.44 6.83 3.90
C ASN A 46 5.97 8.05 4.66
N LYS A 47 5.08 8.97 5.09
CA LYS A 47 5.45 10.07 5.98
C LYS A 47 5.94 9.54 7.33
N ARG A 48 5.24 8.58 7.94
CA ARG A 48 5.66 7.96 9.22
C ARG A 48 7.01 7.23 9.09
N ILE A 49 7.22 6.49 8.00
CA ILE A 49 8.49 5.80 7.76
C ILE A 49 9.65 6.80 7.63
N ARG A 50 9.46 7.92 6.90
CA ARG A 50 10.48 8.96 6.82
C ARG A 50 10.82 9.56 8.18
N GLU A 51 9.83 9.81 9.02
CA GLU A 51 10.02 10.32 10.38
C GLU A 51 10.82 9.35 11.25
N MET A 52 10.54 8.05 11.16
CA MET A 52 11.30 7.01 11.87
C MET A 52 12.79 7.01 11.48
N CYS A 53 13.05 7.20 10.18
CA CYS A 53 14.41 7.30 9.63
C CYS A 53 15.02 8.70 9.76
N ARG A 54 14.33 9.66 10.35
CA ARG A 54 14.75 11.08 10.44
C ARG A 54 15.12 11.71 9.09
N VAL A 55 14.46 11.25 8.01
CA VAL A 55 14.66 11.75 6.65
C VAL A 55 13.58 12.75 6.30
N THR A 56 13.96 13.97 5.99
CA THR A 56 13.03 15.00 5.52
C THR A 56 12.64 14.78 4.05
N ILE A 57 11.53 15.37 3.63
CA ILE A 57 11.12 15.35 2.21
C ILE A 57 12.22 15.92 1.30
N CYS A 58 12.87 17.00 1.74
CA CYS A 58 13.96 17.63 1.01
C CYS A 58 15.14 16.66 0.83
N GLN A 59 15.59 16.03 1.90
CA GLN A 59 16.68 15.04 1.84
C GLN A 59 16.30 13.85 0.95
N SER A 60 15.05 13.35 1.04
CA SER A 60 14.58 12.26 0.18
C SER A 60 14.65 12.63 -1.30
N PHE A 61 14.32 13.88 -1.64
CA PHE A 61 14.39 14.36 -3.01
C PHE A 61 15.83 14.57 -3.48
N VAL A 62 16.66 15.29 -2.69
CA VAL A 62 18.06 15.63 -3.04
C VAL A 62 18.91 14.38 -3.19
N HIS A 63 18.78 13.43 -2.28
CA HIS A 63 19.58 12.19 -2.27
C HIS A 63 18.89 11.03 -3.01
N GLN A 64 17.78 11.28 -3.69
CA GLN A 64 17.02 10.25 -4.43
C GLN A 64 16.68 9.02 -3.58
N ILE A 65 16.34 9.24 -2.30
CA ILE A 65 15.99 8.17 -1.37
C ILE A 65 14.55 7.74 -1.64
N SER A 66 14.37 6.54 -2.19
CA SER A 66 13.04 5.99 -2.47
C SER A 66 12.33 5.51 -1.20
N SER A 67 10.99 5.51 -1.21
CA SER A 67 10.20 4.93 -0.11
C SER A 67 10.54 3.45 0.12
N ALA A 68 10.82 2.69 -0.93
CA ALA A 68 11.23 1.29 -0.83
C ALA A 68 12.56 1.11 -0.06
N CYS A 69 13.50 2.03 -0.23
CA CYS A 69 14.75 2.03 0.54
C CYS A 69 14.48 2.21 2.04
N LEU A 70 13.61 3.17 2.40
CA LEU A 70 13.25 3.44 3.79
C LEU A 70 12.44 2.29 4.42
N GLN A 71 11.55 1.67 3.65
CA GLN A 71 10.82 0.48 4.06
C GLN A 71 11.78 -0.68 4.38
N LYS A 72 12.79 -0.90 3.54
CA LYS A 72 13.82 -1.91 3.77
C LYS A 72 14.68 -1.61 5.00
N ARG A 73 15.01 -0.33 5.28
CA ARG A 73 15.76 0.08 6.46
C ARG A 73 15.01 -0.20 7.76
N THR A 74 13.71 0.10 7.76
CA THR A 74 12.84 -0.07 8.92
C THR A 74 12.25 -1.47 9.04
N ASP A 75 12.42 -2.33 8.04
CA ASP A 75 11.79 -3.65 7.93
C ASP A 75 10.26 -3.57 7.99
N VAL A 76 9.69 -2.55 7.33
CA VAL A 76 8.25 -2.29 7.24
C VAL A 76 7.82 -2.38 5.78
N PHE A 77 6.77 -3.16 5.51
CA PHE A 77 6.22 -3.28 4.16
C PHE A 77 5.37 -2.06 3.78
N SER A 78 4.95 -2.00 2.52
CA SER A 78 3.98 -0.99 2.05
C SER A 78 2.62 -1.17 2.73
N ILE A 79 1.84 -0.10 2.83
CA ILE A 79 0.48 -0.19 3.42
C ILE A 79 -0.42 -1.10 2.60
N GLU A 80 -0.22 -1.16 1.28
CA GLU A 80 -0.95 -2.04 0.38
C GLU A 80 -0.68 -3.52 0.69
N HIS A 81 0.58 -3.86 1.05
CA HIS A 81 0.93 -5.20 1.47
C HIS A 81 0.15 -5.63 2.71
N TYR A 82 0.08 -4.76 3.73
CA TYR A 82 -0.66 -5.08 4.95
C TYR A 82 -2.16 -5.21 4.70
N LEU A 83 -2.75 -4.33 3.88
CA LEU A 83 -4.15 -4.41 3.49
C LEU A 83 -4.44 -5.70 2.73
N ALA A 84 -3.65 -6.00 1.71
CA ALA A 84 -3.82 -7.19 0.89
C ALA A 84 -3.63 -8.47 1.71
N SER A 85 -2.57 -8.55 2.52
CA SER A 85 -2.28 -9.69 3.37
C SER A 85 -3.44 -9.97 4.35
N ARG A 86 -3.92 -8.96 5.09
CA ARG A 86 -5.02 -9.12 6.05
C ARG A 86 -6.32 -9.55 5.36
N THR A 87 -6.68 -8.90 4.25
CA THR A 87 -7.89 -9.26 3.50
C THR A 87 -7.83 -10.69 2.99
N LEU A 88 -6.69 -11.11 2.44
CA LEU A 88 -6.54 -12.47 1.92
C LEU A 88 -6.44 -13.53 3.01
N LEU A 89 -5.84 -13.21 4.18
CA LEU A 89 -5.86 -14.11 5.33
C LEU A 89 -7.29 -14.33 5.83
N TRP A 90 -8.08 -13.27 5.96
CA TRP A 90 -9.48 -13.38 6.31
C TRP A 90 -10.27 -14.16 5.27
N ALA A 91 -10.09 -13.86 3.97
CA ALA A 91 -10.75 -14.56 2.89
C ALA A 91 -10.42 -16.05 2.89
N GLY A 92 -9.16 -16.41 3.09
CA GLY A 92 -8.71 -17.80 3.22
C GLY A 92 -9.35 -18.54 4.41
N HIS A 93 -9.56 -17.84 5.54
CA HIS A 93 -10.28 -18.39 6.68
C HIS A 93 -11.77 -18.63 6.40
N VAL A 94 -12.40 -17.74 5.64
CA VAL A 94 -13.82 -17.83 5.29
C VAL A 94 -14.08 -18.83 4.15
N ALA A 95 -13.12 -19.04 3.26
CA ALA A 95 -13.25 -19.91 2.09
C ALA A 95 -13.73 -21.35 2.41
N PRO A 96 -13.19 -22.06 3.40
CA PRO A 96 -13.63 -23.41 3.74
C PRO A 96 -14.94 -23.48 4.54
N MET A 97 -15.47 -22.34 5.01
CA MET A 97 -16.71 -22.34 5.81
C MET A 97 -17.92 -22.82 5.01
N PRO A 98 -18.89 -23.48 5.65
CA PRO A 98 -20.14 -23.86 5.00
C PRO A 98 -20.96 -22.63 4.58
N ARG A 99 -21.75 -22.77 3.50
CA ARG A 99 -22.57 -21.67 2.95
C ARG A 99 -23.61 -21.10 3.93
N SER A 100 -23.98 -21.87 4.95
CA SER A 100 -24.91 -21.44 5.99
C SER A 100 -24.33 -20.32 6.90
N ARG A 101 -23.01 -20.22 7.00
CA ARG A 101 -22.35 -19.20 7.83
C ARG A 101 -22.42 -17.81 7.22
N LEU A 102 -22.77 -16.83 8.07
CA LEU A 102 -22.92 -15.43 7.65
C LEU A 102 -21.71 -14.84 6.91
N PRO A 103 -20.44 -15.04 7.34
CA PRO A 103 -19.30 -14.49 6.62
C PRO A 103 -19.15 -15.02 5.19
N LYS A 104 -19.60 -16.24 4.92
CA LYS A 104 -19.52 -16.87 3.61
C LYS A 104 -20.54 -16.31 2.61
N ARG A 105 -21.73 -15.94 3.08
CA ARG A 105 -22.81 -15.43 2.22
C ARG A 105 -22.44 -14.16 1.45
N PRO A 106 -21.96 -13.06 2.11
CA PRO A 106 -21.54 -11.86 1.40
C PRO A 106 -20.40 -12.12 0.42
N MET A 107 -19.44 -12.97 0.80
CA MET A 107 -18.32 -13.31 -0.07
C MET A 107 -18.78 -13.97 -1.36
N LEU A 108 -19.71 -14.92 -1.31
CA LEU A 108 -20.23 -15.59 -2.49
C LEU A 108 -21.08 -14.68 -3.36
N SER A 109 -22.01 -13.91 -2.76
CA SER A 109 -22.91 -13.03 -3.51
C SER A 109 -22.19 -11.86 -4.16
N TRP A 110 -21.10 -11.35 -3.54
CA TRP A 110 -20.41 -10.17 -4.02
C TRP A 110 -19.28 -10.47 -5.00
N VAL A 111 -18.77 -11.68 -5.00
CA VAL A 111 -17.68 -12.11 -5.90
C VAL A 111 -18.22 -12.72 -7.18
N HIS A 112 -19.38 -13.37 -7.14
CA HIS A 112 -19.89 -14.15 -8.26
C HIS A 112 -21.03 -13.51 -9.05
N GLU A 113 -21.79 -12.59 -8.47
CA GLU A 113 -22.92 -11.99 -9.17
C GLU A 113 -22.58 -10.64 -9.79
N PRO A 114 -22.94 -10.43 -11.08
CA PRO A 114 -22.80 -9.13 -11.71
C PRO A 114 -23.73 -8.13 -11.00
N ARG A 115 -23.22 -6.96 -10.70
CA ARG A 115 -23.99 -5.89 -10.07
C ARG A 115 -24.96 -5.25 -11.03
N ILE A 116 -26.13 -4.87 -10.52
CA ILE A 116 -27.08 -3.97 -11.20
C ILE A 116 -26.35 -2.66 -11.51
N ALA A 117 -26.61 -2.06 -12.65
CA ALA A 117 -26.01 -0.78 -13.08
C ALA A 117 -26.23 0.31 -12.02
N GLY A 118 -25.16 1.01 -11.66
CA GLY A 118 -25.14 2.04 -10.64
C GLY A 118 -24.65 1.56 -9.26
N GLY A 119 -24.46 2.49 -8.34
CA GLY A 119 -23.99 2.24 -6.98
C GLY A 119 -22.47 2.38 -6.79
N GLN A 120 -21.96 1.99 -5.63
CA GLN A 120 -20.57 2.21 -5.24
C GLN A 120 -19.57 1.51 -6.18
N GLU A 121 -18.58 2.25 -6.67
CA GLU A 121 -17.56 1.75 -7.60
C GLU A 121 -16.75 0.58 -7.03
N MET A 122 -16.31 0.70 -5.79
CA MET A 122 -15.53 -0.33 -5.11
C MET A 122 -16.41 -1.29 -4.31
N THR A 123 -16.20 -2.57 -4.54
CA THR A 123 -16.86 -3.66 -3.81
C THR A 123 -15.83 -4.56 -3.15
N CYS A 124 -16.27 -5.38 -2.19
CA CYS A 124 -15.40 -6.38 -1.57
C CYS A 124 -14.79 -7.33 -2.62
N GLY A 125 -15.55 -7.74 -3.64
CA GLY A 125 -15.05 -8.57 -4.73
C GLY A 125 -13.94 -7.90 -5.54
N ARG A 126 -14.12 -6.65 -5.95
CA ARG A 126 -13.07 -5.88 -6.65
C ARG A 126 -11.85 -5.61 -5.77
N SER A 127 -12.05 -5.39 -4.47
CA SER A 127 -10.96 -5.26 -3.52
C SER A 127 -10.18 -6.56 -3.39
N LEU A 128 -10.86 -7.69 -3.28
CA LEU A 128 -10.24 -9.01 -3.22
C LEU A 128 -9.47 -9.34 -4.51
N GLU A 129 -10.05 -9.07 -5.67
CA GLU A 129 -9.38 -9.24 -6.97
C GLU A 129 -8.08 -8.41 -7.05
N ARG A 130 -8.10 -7.16 -6.60
CA ARG A 130 -6.91 -6.30 -6.53
C ARG A 130 -5.84 -6.93 -5.64
N HIS A 131 -6.23 -7.46 -4.48
CA HIS A 131 -5.30 -8.06 -3.54
C HIS A 131 -4.72 -9.39 -4.06
N LEU A 132 -5.49 -10.19 -4.77
CA LEU A 132 -4.98 -11.39 -5.46
C LEU A 132 -3.94 -11.02 -6.52
N LYS A 133 -4.24 -10.02 -7.35
CA LYS A 133 -3.27 -9.49 -8.34
C LYS A 133 -2.01 -8.95 -7.69
N TYR A 134 -2.12 -8.31 -6.53
CA TYR A 134 -0.96 -7.79 -5.78
C TYR A 134 0.03 -8.91 -5.40
N PHE A 135 -0.44 -10.10 -5.05
CA PHE A 135 0.40 -11.25 -4.75
C PHE A 135 0.75 -12.12 -5.96
N GLY A 136 0.37 -11.68 -7.17
CA GLY A 136 0.65 -12.42 -8.40
C GLY A 136 -0.22 -13.66 -8.58
N LEU A 137 -1.35 -13.73 -7.88
CA LEU A 137 -2.36 -14.78 -8.05
C LEU A 137 -3.24 -14.45 -9.25
N VAL A 138 -2.67 -14.62 -10.42
CA VAL A 138 -3.27 -14.30 -11.72
C VAL A 138 -3.20 -15.52 -12.63
N ASP A 139 -4.18 -15.63 -13.54
CA ASP A 139 -4.18 -16.60 -14.64
C ASP A 139 -3.22 -16.15 -15.76
N ASP A 140 -3.09 -16.97 -16.80
CA ASP A 140 -2.25 -16.69 -17.97
C ASP A 140 -2.68 -15.41 -18.71
N GLY A 141 -3.91 -14.97 -18.53
CA GLY A 141 -4.45 -13.72 -19.09
C GLY A 141 -4.27 -12.48 -18.19
N GLY A 142 -3.59 -12.61 -17.05
CA GLY A 142 -3.36 -11.51 -16.11
C GLY A 142 -4.59 -11.09 -15.30
N LYS A 143 -5.67 -11.88 -15.32
CA LYS A 143 -6.81 -11.72 -14.42
C LYS A 143 -6.53 -12.42 -13.09
N ALA A 144 -7.17 -11.96 -12.01
CA ALA A 144 -7.11 -12.68 -10.74
C ALA A 144 -7.73 -14.08 -10.91
N ILE A 145 -7.11 -15.07 -10.29
CA ILE A 145 -7.61 -16.45 -10.27
C ILE A 145 -9.03 -16.50 -9.72
N THR A 146 -9.81 -17.47 -10.18
CA THR A 146 -11.22 -17.63 -9.81
C THR A 146 -11.39 -18.01 -8.34
N PHE A 147 -12.62 -17.81 -7.83
CA PHE A 147 -12.94 -18.19 -6.44
C PHE A 147 -12.62 -19.65 -6.13
N SER A 148 -12.94 -20.58 -7.07
CA SER A 148 -12.68 -22.00 -6.90
C SER A 148 -11.18 -22.31 -6.77
N GLU A 149 -10.36 -21.68 -7.59
CA GLU A 149 -8.93 -21.90 -7.61
C GLU A 149 -8.25 -21.42 -6.32
N TRP A 150 -8.48 -20.15 -5.93
CA TRP A 150 -7.85 -19.66 -4.71
C TRP A 150 -8.45 -20.26 -3.43
N ALA A 151 -9.75 -20.66 -3.44
CA ALA A 151 -10.35 -21.37 -2.32
C ALA A 151 -9.73 -22.76 -2.12
N THR A 152 -9.34 -23.43 -3.21
CA THR A 152 -8.59 -24.70 -3.15
C THR A 152 -7.20 -24.49 -2.56
N LEU A 153 -6.49 -23.42 -2.99
CA LEU A 153 -5.19 -23.04 -2.42
C LEU A 153 -5.29 -22.71 -0.93
N ALA A 154 -6.38 -22.07 -0.51
CA ALA A 154 -6.61 -21.69 0.88
C ALA A 154 -6.95 -22.88 1.82
N GLN A 155 -7.22 -24.09 1.29
CA GLN A 155 -7.38 -25.30 2.09
C GLN A 155 -6.07 -25.70 2.77
N ASP A 156 -4.92 -25.49 2.10
CA ASP A 156 -3.61 -25.56 2.74
C ASP A 156 -3.35 -24.24 3.49
N CYS A 157 -3.79 -24.18 4.74
CA CYS A 157 -3.62 -23.00 5.60
C CYS A 157 -2.15 -22.56 5.73
N ALA A 158 -1.22 -23.48 5.78
CA ALA A 158 0.21 -23.18 5.97
C ALA A 158 0.82 -22.61 4.67
N GLY A 159 0.50 -23.20 3.52
CA GLY A 159 0.89 -22.71 2.21
C GLY A 159 0.28 -21.36 1.92
N TRP A 160 -1.02 -21.18 2.18
CA TRP A 160 -1.73 -19.92 2.03
C TRP A 160 -1.13 -18.81 2.86
N LEU A 161 -0.85 -19.07 4.17
CA LEU A 161 -0.21 -18.11 5.05
C LEU A 161 1.16 -17.65 4.49
N LYS A 162 1.99 -18.59 4.07
CA LYS A 162 3.30 -18.28 3.48
C LYS A 162 3.16 -17.44 2.20
N LEU A 163 2.16 -17.74 1.37
CA LEU A 163 1.93 -17.07 0.10
C LEU A 163 1.53 -15.60 0.32
N VAL A 164 0.55 -15.34 1.20
CA VAL A 164 -0.01 -14.00 1.42
C VAL A 164 0.79 -13.14 2.40
N THR A 165 1.76 -13.71 3.11
CA THR A 165 2.69 -12.96 3.97
C THR A 165 4.05 -12.70 3.31
N LYS A 166 4.36 -13.43 2.23
CA LYS A 166 5.59 -13.25 1.48
C LYS A 166 5.61 -11.87 0.82
N ALA A 167 6.74 -11.19 0.89
CA ALA A 167 6.93 -9.94 0.15
C ALA A 167 6.64 -10.17 -1.34
N PRO A 168 5.81 -9.33 -1.99
CA PRO A 168 5.48 -9.52 -3.39
C PRO A 168 6.73 -9.44 -4.25
N LEU A 169 6.86 -10.36 -5.20
CA LEU A 169 8.01 -10.47 -6.12
C LEU A 169 8.16 -9.23 -7.04
N ASN A 170 7.10 -8.44 -7.19
CA ASN A 170 6.97 -7.32 -8.11
C ASN A 170 6.77 -5.95 -7.44
N ILE A 171 7.46 -5.67 -6.36
CA ILE A 171 7.79 -4.26 -6.13
C ILE A 171 8.82 -3.97 -7.22
N GLY A 172 8.41 -3.21 -8.25
CA GLY A 172 9.24 -2.87 -9.39
C GLY A 172 10.64 -2.53 -8.91
N LYS A 173 11.66 -3.20 -9.44
CA LYS A 173 13.03 -3.10 -8.94
C LYS A 173 13.32 -1.63 -8.70
N PRO A 174 13.41 -1.16 -7.45
CA PRO A 174 13.85 0.20 -7.23
C PRO A 174 15.26 0.21 -7.85
N GLN A 175 15.49 1.14 -8.77
CA GLN A 175 16.84 1.41 -9.21
C GLN A 175 17.59 1.86 -7.96
N LEU A 176 18.21 0.90 -7.30
CA LEU A 176 19.05 1.06 -6.13
C LEU A 176 20.33 1.78 -6.56
N ARG A 177 20.25 3.09 -6.71
CA ARG A 177 21.43 3.86 -6.34
C ARG A 177 21.57 3.68 -4.84
N PRO A 178 22.75 3.21 -4.35
CA PRO A 178 22.95 3.09 -2.91
C PRO A 178 22.60 4.43 -2.27
N PRO A 179 21.78 4.45 -1.23
CA PRO A 179 21.42 5.71 -0.58
C PRO A 179 22.70 6.35 -0.08
N ARG A 180 23.04 7.52 -0.60
CA ARG A 180 23.99 8.43 0.05
C ARG A 180 23.31 8.93 1.31
N CYS A 181 23.26 8.08 2.33
CA CYS A 181 22.39 8.24 3.48
C CYS A 181 22.90 9.24 4.49
N ASP A 182 24.16 9.68 4.38
CA ASP A 182 24.86 10.36 5.47
C ASP A 182 25.11 11.86 5.25
N THR A 183 24.73 12.38 4.09
CA THR A 183 24.90 13.81 3.82
C THR A 183 23.60 14.56 4.07
N ARG A 184 23.60 15.44 5.07
CA ARG A 184 22.53 16.43 5.26
C ARG A 184 22.49 17.35 4.04
N ALA A 185 21.31 17.60 3.49
CA ALA A 185 21.14 18.52 2.38
C ALA A 185 21.75 19.89 2.72
N THR A 186 22.58 20.42 1.82
CA THR A 186 23.20 21.72 2.00
C THR A 186 22.16 22.84 2.01
N PRO A 187 22.45 24.01 2.59
CA PRO A 187 21.53 25.14 2.58
C PRO A 187 21.09 25.56 1.16
N GLU A 188 21.99 25.45 0.18
CA GLU A 188 21.70 25.76 -1.22
C GLU A 188 20.73 24.76 -1.85
N GLU A 189 20.93 23.46 -1.61
CA GLU A 189 20.04 22.41 -2.07
C GLU A 189 18.64 22.57 -1.50
N LYS A 190 18.54 22.94 -0.20
CA LYS A 190 17.24 23.26 0.42
C LYS A 190 16.56 24.45 -0.24
N ARG A 191 17.30 25.52 -0.55
CA ARG A 191 16.76 26.70 -1.24
C ARG A 191 16.25 26.35 -2.63
N ARG A 192 17.03 25.60 -3.43
CA ARG A 192 16.62 25.12 -4.76
C ARG A 192 15.37 24.25 -4.70
N PHE A 193 15.28 23.37 -3.71
CA PHE A 193 14.09 22.55 -3.51
C PHE A 193 12.85 23.39 -3.17
N LEU A 194 12.98 24.35 -2.24
CA LEU A 194 11.87 25.22 -1.84
C LEU A 194 11.42 26.12 -2.98
N ALA A 195 12.34 26.68 -3.76
CA ALA A 195 12.02 27.48 -4.95
C ALA A 195 11.24 26.67 -5.99
N ARG A 196 11.69 25.45 -6.30
CA ARG A 196 10.99 24.55 -7.24
C ARG A 196 9.59 24.18 -6.77
N ARG A 197 9.44 23.94 -5.48
CA ARG A 197 8.13 23.63 -4.88
C ARG A 197 7.18 24.82 -4.89
N ALA A 198 7.70 26.04 -4.68
CA ALA A 198 6.93 27.26 -4.79
C ALA A 198 6.41 27.47 -6.22
N GLN A 199 7.28 27.31 -7.23
CA GLN A 199 6.90 27.40 -8.64
C GLN A 199 5.83 26.36 -9.02
N GLU A 200 5.96 25.13 -8.57
CA GLU A 200 4.97 24.08 -8.82
C GLU A 200 3.62 24.40 -8.16
N THR A 201 3.65 24.97 -6.96
CA THR A 201 2.43 25.39 -6.27
C THR A 201 1.73 26.55 -6.99
N GLU A 202 2.48 27.52 -7.47
CA GLU A 202 1.94 28.62 -8.29
C GLU A 202 1.36 28.13 -9.61
N ARG A 203 2.06 27.22 -10.30
CA ARG A 203 1.57 26.61 -11.51
C ARG A 203 0.23 25.88 -11.30
N ARG A 204 0.11 25.12 -10.21
CA ARG A 204 -1.14 24.43 -9.85
C ARG A 204 -2.26 25.39 -9.52
N ARG A 205 -1.96 26.50 -8.82
CA ARG A 205 -2.95 27.55 -8.54
C ARG A 205 -3.43 28.23 -9.84
N ALA A 206 -2.51 28.54 -10.74
CA ALA A 206 -2.84 29.14 -12.02
C ALA A 206 -3.74 28.23 -12.88
N LEU A 207 -3.45 26.91 -12.90
CA LEU A 207 -4.29 25.93 -13.59
C LEU A 207 -5.68 25.83 -12.95
N PHE A 208 -5.77 25.78 -11.63
CA PHE A 208 -7.05 25.74 -10.91
C PHE A 208 -7.90 26.99 -11.17
N ASN A 209 -7.29 28.18 -11.17
CA ASN A 209 -8.00 29.41 -11.45
C ASN A 209 -8.47 29.47 -12.92
N ALA A 210 -7.65 29.00 -13.88
CA ALA A 210 -8.03 28.91 -15.27
C ALA A 210 -9.21 27.95 -15.53
N GLU A 211 -9.28 26.84 -14.79
CA GLU A 211 -10.40 25.90 -14.86
C GLU A 211 -11.69 26.52 -14.28
N THR A 212 -11.59 27.25 -13.14
CA THR A 212 -12.74 27.92 -12.53
C THR A 212 -13.28 29.08 -13.38
N ASP A 213 -12.41 29.81 -14.08
CA ASP A 213 -12.81 30.89 -14.98
C ASP A 213 -13.47 30.36 -16.25
N ALA A 214 -13.09 29.17 -16.73
CA ALA A 214 -13.69 28.48 -17.86
C ALA A 214 -15.09 27.92 -17.57
N GLU A 215 -15.39 27.57 -16.33
CA GLU A 215 -16.70 27.06 -15.88
C GLU A 215 -17.72 28.19 -15.60
N THR A 216 -17.27 29.45 -15.51
CA THR A 216 -18.12 30.60 -15.20
C THR A 216 -18.51 31.42 -16.46
N THR A 217 -18.03 31.04 -17.64
CA THR A 217 -18.34 31.68 -18.95
C THR A 217 -19.25 30.81 -19.78
#